data_5bb0dfdc887b9b514e91000fd84d3899
#
_entry.id   5bb0dfdc887b9b514e91000fd84d3899
#
_cell.length_a   1.000
_cell.length_b   1.000
_cell.length_c   1.000
_cell.angle_alpha   90.00
_cell.angle_beta   90.00
_cell.angle_gamma   90.00
#
_symmetry.space_group_name_H-M   'P 1'
#
loop_
_entity.id
_entity.type
_entity.pdbx_description
1 polymer ?
#
loop_
_entity_poly.entity_id
_entity_poly.type
_entity_poly.pdbx_seq_one_letter_code
_entity_poly.pdbx_strand_id
1 'polypeptide(L)'
;MYKNQRRIKELTPYISAVDIFRIYEREPGAAFLDSSLVNELGHYSVIGRCPYLKLVKDGENFTINGRPETETTFEDYMREYLNTHEDKNSSGLPIVSGAVGYFSYDYGRKQMGVPSGEKDLVTVPEAVLTFYDCFIIEDCQEKRTYLVSNGISADAAAEIGAMEKAIREFTEAGKQEGSETGEKKESGNRMVTENSHREKFRIQVHPNFEKEEYKQAVDRMIRYIIEGDIYIANMTQQLTIESEKPPLDVFYDLRKNNPSPFGGYLDFGDYQIVCASPERFLKMKDRHVNTRPIKGTRKRGVTSEEDEMLRRELQDSGKDKSELLMIVDLERNDLNRVCTPGSVKVTELFTVEAYATVFHLVSDIEGKLEEGKNVMDLLEAAFPGGSITGAPKYRAMEIIDELEHGKRNLYTGSIGYLTLDGSCDFNIVIRTALHKNGKYHGSRQTYLKKP
;
A
#
# COMPACT_ATOMS: atom_id res chain seq x y z
N MET A 1 -19.69 -26.74 10.87
CA MET A 1 -18.27 -26.45 10.63
C MET A 1 -17.89 -27.11 9.32
N TYR A 2 -17.79 -26.34 8.24
CA TYR A 2 -17.24 -26.83 6.98
C TYR A 2 -15.75 -27.07 7.24
N LYS A 3 -15.28 -28.31 7.11
CA LYS A 3 -13.85 -28.62 7.21
C LYS A 3 -13.16 -28.07 5.97
N ASN A 4 -12.26 -27.11 6.14
CA ASN A 4 -11.38 -26.51 5.16
C ASN A 4 -11.03 -27.43 3.99
N GLN A 5 -11.82 -27.35 2.91
CA GLN A 5 -11.43 -27.88 1.62
C GLN A 5 -11.21 -26.69 0.68
N ARG A 6 -10.10 -25.96 0.91
CA ARG A 6 -9.72 -24.90 -0.03
C ARG A 6 -9.82 -25.39 -1.46
N ARG A 7 -10.41 -24.55 -2.30
CA ARG A 7 -10.45 -24.73 -3.73
C ARG A 7 -9.74 -23.59 -4.41
N ILE A 8 -8.88 -23.93 -5.36
CA ILE A 8 -8.20 -22.98 -6.24
C ILE A 8 -8.54 -23.38 -7.65
N LYS A 9 -9.02 -22.45 -8.45
CA LYS A 9 -9.39 -22.69 -9.85
C LYS A 9 -8.87 -21.56 -10.73
N GLU A 10 -8.17 -21.91 -11.79
CA GLU A 10 -7.80 -20.97 -12.82
C GLU A 10 -9.03 -20.62 -13.67
N LEU A 11 -9.25 -19.32 -13.88
CA LEU A 11 -10.34 -18.78 -14.68
C LEU A 11 -9.98 -18.86 -16.18
N THR A 12 -10.83 -19.48 -16.97
CA THR A 12 -10.65 -19.57 -18.41
C THR A 12 -11.95 -19.14 -19.13
N PRO A 13 -11.91 -18.18 -20.07
CA PRO A 13 -10.74 -17.41 -20.52
C PRO A 13 -10.24 -16.42 -19.47
N TYR A 14 -9.01 -15.91 -19.63
CA TYR A 14 -8.43 -14.88 -18.79
C TYR A 14 -9.27 -13.59 -18.80
N ILE A 15 -9.48 -13.02 -17.62
CA ILE A 15 -10.11 -11.71 -17.40
C ILE A 15 -9.28 -11.01 -16.32
N SER A 16 -8.95 -9.73 -16.52
CA SER A 16 -8.14 -8.97 -15.56
C SER A 16 -8.86 -8.76 -14.23
N ALA A 17 -8.11 -8.67 -13.14
CA ALA A 17 -8.68 -8.42 -11.80
C ALA A 17 -9.45 -7.09 -11.76
N VAL A 18 -9.00 -6.06 -12.47
CA VAL A 18 -9.70 -4.77 -12.52
C VAL A 18 -11.06 -4.86 -13.22
N ASP A 19 -11.20 -5.70 -14.25
CA ASP A 19 -12.50 -5.91 -14.89
C ASP A 19 -13.43 -6.74 -14.00
N ILE A 20 -12.88 -7.72 -13.29
CA ILE A 20 -13.63 -8.52 -12.32
C ILE A 20 -14.03 -7.65 -11.11
N PHE A 21 -13.16 -6.75 -10.65
CA PHE A 21 -13.47 -5.87 -9.52
C PHE A 21 -14.73 -5.02 -9.76
N ARG A 22 -15.02 -4.61 -10.99
CA ARG A 22 -16.27 -3.89 -11.34
C ARG A 22 -17.54 -4.63 -10.96
N ILE A 23 -17.48 -5.96 -10.86
CA ILE A 23 -18.63 -6.79 -10.41
C ILE A 23 -18.81 -6.61 -8.89
N TYR A 24 -17.70 -6.45 -8.16
CA TYR A 24 -17.66 -6.53 -6.70
C TYR A 24 -17.34 -5.19 -6.02
N GLU A 25 -17.10 -4.12 -6.79
CA GLU A 25 -16.66 -2.82 -6.27
C GLU A 25 -17.64 -2.17 -5.26
N ARG A 26 -18.88 -2.66 -5.22
CA ARG A 26 -19.92 -2.22 -4.26
C ARG A 26 -20.23 -3.26 -3.20
N GLU A 27 -19.53 -4.38 -3.16
CA GLU A 27 -19.67 -5.34 -2.07
C GLU A 27 -19.12 -4.73 -0.77
N PRO A 28 -19.88 -4.79 0.35
CA PRO A 28 -19.38 -4.31 1.64
C PRO A 28 -18.10 -5.03 2.04
N GLY A 29 -17.05 -4.25 2.27
CA GLY A 29 -15.75 -4.77 2.71
C GLY A 29 -14.92 -5.44 1.65
N ALA A 30 -15.27 -5.39 0.36
CA ALA A 30 -14.38 -5.80 -0.71
C ALA A 30 -13.12 -4.92 -0.75
N ALA A 31 -11.95 -5.53 -0.90
CA ALA A 31 -10.67 -4.85 -0.99
C ALA A 31 -9.98 -5.24 -2.29
N PHE A 32 -9.38 -4.27 -2.96
CA PHE A 32 -8.62 -4.48 -4.18
C PHE A 32 -7.22 -3.91 -4.04
N LEU A 33 -6.21 -4.77 -4.02
CA LEU A 33 -4.80 -4.42 -4.18
C LEU A 33 -4.45 -4.61 -5.66
N ASP A 34 -4.02 -3.53 -6.32
CA ASP A 34 -3.87 -3.45 -7.77
C ASP A 34 -2.43 -3.19 -8.20
N SER A 35 -1.91 -4.04 -9.07
CA SER A 35 -0.62 -3.84 -9.74
C SER A 35 -0.86 -3.32 -11.17
N SER A 36 -1.25 -2.05 -11.29
CA SER A 36 -1.51 -1.42 -12.59
C SER A 36 -0.25 -1.16 -13.42
N LEU A 37 0.92 -1.12 -12.78
CA LEU A 37 2.23 -1.11 -13.43
C LEU A 37 2.86 -2.50 -13.32
N VAL A 38 2.79 -3.26 -14.40
CA VAL A 38 3.36 -4.62 -14.46
C VAL A 38 4.87 -4.56 -14.62
N ASN A 39 5.59 -5.00 -13.60
CA ASN A 39 7.04 -5.14 -13.57
C ASN A 39 7.42 -6.21 -12.52
N GLU A 40 8.67 -6.32 -12.12
CA GLU A 40 9.12 -7.28 -11.11
C GLU A 40 8.47 -7.05 -9.73
N LEU A 41 8.10 -5.81 -9.39
CA LEU A 41 7.40 -5.45 -8.16
C LEU A 41 5.88 -5.63 -8.29
N GLY A 42 5.31 -5.16 -9.40
CA GLY A 42 3.88 -5.23 -9.71
C GLY A 42 3.53 -6.51 -10.45
N HIS A 43 3.54 -7.63 -9.74
CA HIS A 43 3.32 -8.95 -10.31
C HIS A 43 1.87 -9.42 -10.15
N TYR A 44 1.27 -9.20 -8.98
CA TYR A 44 -0.05 -9.70 -8.65
C TYR A 44 -1.03 -8.59 -8.29
N SER A 45 -2.27 -8.74 -8.76
CA SER A 45 -3.43 -8.01 -8.26
C SER A 45 -4.32 -8.96 -7.45
N VAL A 46 -4.87 -8.47 -6.32
CA VAL A 46 -5.61 -9.30 -5.37
C VAL A 46 -6.92 -8.64 -4.98
N ILE A 47 -8.04 -9.36 -5.14
CA ILE A 47 -9.36 -8.95 -4.63
C ILE A 47 -9.70 -9.87 -3.45
N GLY A 48 -9.93 -9.28 -2.26
CA GLY A 48 -10.45 -9.98 -1.09
C GLY A 48 -11.97 -9.85 -1.03
N ARG A 49 -12.69 -10.98 -0.85
CA ARG A 49 -14.15 -11.07 -0.77
C ARG A 49 -14.60 -11.96 0.39
N CYS A 50 -15.85 -11.86 0.77
CA CYS A 50 -16.45 -12.65 1.84
C CYS A 50 -15.65 -12.48 3.16
N PRO A 51 -15.62 -11.25 3.73
CA PRO A 51 -14.90 -11.00 4.97
C PRO A 51 -15.52 -11.79 6.12
N TYR A 52 -14.70 -12.51 6.91
CA TYR A 52 -15.19 -13.28 8.05
C TYR A 52 -14.68 -12.78 9.41
N LEU A 53 -13.53 -12.07 9.40
CA LEU A 53 -12.94 -11.51 10.61
C LEU A 53 -12.38 -10.12 10.30
N LYS A 54 -12.88 -9.09 11.00
CA LYS A 54 -12.40 -7.72 10.91
C LYS A 54 -11.87 -7.27 12.25
N LEU A 55 -10.60 -6.89 12.28
CA LEU A 55 -9.89 -6.38 13.42
C LEU A 55 -9.64 -4.90 13.26
N VAL A 56 -10.00 -4.09 14.26
CA VAL A 56 -9.84 -2.64 14.22
C VAL A 56 -9.20 -2.15 15.50
N LYS A 57 -8.06 -1.46 15.38
CA LYS A 57 -7.39 -0.76 16.48
C LYS A 57 -7.53 0.74 16.30
N ASP A 58 -8.03 1.42 17.33
CA ASP A 58 -8.16 2.86 17.38
C ASP A 58 -7.82 3.36 18.78
N GLY A 59 -6.63 3.90 18.96
CA GLY A 59 -6.09 4.22 20.26
C GLY A 59 -5.93 2.98 21.15
N GLU A 60 -6.52 3.04 22.31
CA GLU A 60 -6.60 1.89 23.24
C GLU A 60 -7.77 0.95 22.91
N ASN A 61 -8.64 1.34 21.98
CA ASN A 61 -9.80 0.53 21.62
C ASN A 61 -9.39 -0.52 20.58
N PHE A 62 -9.71 -1.76 20.89
CA PHE A 62 -9.60 -2.88 19.97
C PHE A 62 -10.99 -3.52 19.77
N THR A 63 -11.36 -3.78 18.53
CA THR A 63 -12.62 -4.44 18.22
C THR A 63 -12.43 -5.63 17.28
N ILE A 64 -13.22 -6.68 17.51
CA ILE A 64 -13.30 -7.88 16.67
C ILE A 64 -14.71 -7.94 16.09
N ASN A 65 -14.85 -7.85 14.77
CA ASN A 65 -16.15 -7.79 14.07
C ASN A 65 -17.09 -6.73 14.68
N GLY A 66 -16.53 -5.55 15.02
CA GLY A 66 -17.26 -4.42 15.59
C GLY A 66 -17.63 -4.56 17.09
N ARG A 67 -17.23 -5.65 17.75
CA ARG A 67 -17.42 -5.83 19.20
C ARG A 67 -16.14 -5.47 19.94
N PRO A 68 -16.22 -4.66 21.01
CA PRO A 68 -15.05 -4.35 21.81
C PRO A 68 -14.40 -5.62 22.38
N GLU A 69 -13.07 -5.68 22.30
CA GLU A 69 -12.23 -6.68 22.92
C GLU A 69 -11.44 -6.01 24.05
N THR A 70 -11.46 -6.58 25.24
CA THR A 70 -10.87 -6.00 26.47
C THR A 70 -9.94 -6.93 27.21
N GLU A 71 -9.89 -8.20 26.81
CA GLU A 71 -9.07 -9.24 27.50
C GLU A 71 -7.66 -9.30 26.91
N THR A 72 -7.48 -8.85 25.67
CA THR A 72 -6.18 -8.89 24.97
C THR A 72 -5.95 -7.61 24.15
N THR A 73 -4.69 -7.34 23.84
CA THR A 73 -4.33 -6.26 22.91
C THR A 73 -4.48 -6.71 21.46
N PHE A 74 -4.60 -5.76 20.53
CA PHE A 74 -4.61 -6.05 19.10
C PHE A 74 -3.35 -6.83 18.68
N GLU A 75 -2.19 -6.44 19.20
CA GLU A 75 -0.89 -7.04 18.88
C GLU A 75 -0.80 -8.48 19.39
N ASP A 76 -1.20 -8.73 20.62
CA ASP A 76 -1.16 -10.08 21.24
C ASP A 76 -2.18 -11.00 20.57
N TYR A 77 -3.40 -10.49 20.31
CA TYR A 77 -4.41 -11.24 19.57
C TYR A 77 -3.89 -11.65 18.18
N MET A 78 -3.27 -10.73 17.45
CA MET A 78 -2.72 -11.02 16.13
C MET A 78 -1.60 -12.06 16.19
N ARG A 79 -0.67 -11.95 17.16
CA ARG A 79 0.40 -12.95 17.34
C ARG A 79 -0.17 -14.34 17.61
N GLU A 80 -1.14 -14.41 18.51
CA GLU A 80 -1.81 -15.68 18.86
C GLU A 80 -2.60 -16.23 17.65
N TYR A 81 -3.37 -15.36 16.98
CA TYR A 81 -4.16 -15.76 15.82
C TYR A 81 -3.29 -16.34 14.71
N LEU A 82 -2.20 -15.69 14.35
CA LEU A 82 -1.27 -16.17 13.32
C LEU A 82 -0.60 -17.50 13.70
N ASN A 83 -0.24 -17.67 14.99
CA ASN A 83 0.39 -18.89 15.49
C ASN A 83 -0.58 -20.08 15.54
N THR A 84 -1.85 -19.82 15.85
CA THR A 84 -2.87 -20.88 16.02
C THR A 84 -3.60 -21.24 14.73
N HIS A 85 -3.56 -20.36 13.72
CA HIS A 85 -4.24 -20.53 12.42
C HIS A 85 -3.25 -20.63 11.26
N GLU A 86 -2.03 -21.16 11.53
CA GLU A 86 -1.06 -21.37 10.44
C GLU A 86 -1.67 -22.23 9.31
N ASP A 87 -1.56 -21.73 8.08
CA ASP A 87 -2.16 -22.35 6.90
C ASP A 87 -1.23 -22.28 5.70
N LYS A 88 -0.50 -23.38 5.48
CA LYS A 88 0.55 -23.46 4.45
C LYS A 88 0.02 -23.26 3.04
N ASN A 89 0.69 -22.41 2.31
CA ASN A 89 0.41 -22.14 0.91
C ASN A 89 1.40 -22.84 -0.03
N SER A 90 0.97 -23.93 -0.65
CA SER A 90 1.77 -24.66 -1.65
C SER A 90 1.41 -24.34 -3.10
N SER A 91 0.51 -23.35 -3.32
CA SER A 91 0.00 -23.04 -4.67
C SER A 91 0.95 -22.20 -5.53
N GLY A 92 1.93 -21.54 -4.92
CA GLY A 92 2.76 -20.54 -5.57
C GLY A 92 2.12 -19.13 -5.66
N LEU A 93 0.83 -18.99 -5.36
CA LEU A 93 0.15 -17.71 -5.34
C LEU A 93 0.60 -16.86 -4.13
N PRO A 94 0.52 -15.51 -4.21
CA PRO A 94 1.01 -14.64 -3.14
C PRO A 94 0.20 -14.73 -1.85
N ILE A 95 -1.10 -14.99 -1.96
CA ILE A 95 -2.03 -15.13 -0.85
C ILE A 95 -3.12 -16.15 -1.23
N VAL A 96 -3.47 -17.03 -0.32
CA VAL A 96 -4.64 -17.92 -0.45
C VAL A 96 -5.52 -17.89 0.80
N SER A 97 -4.95 -17.44 1.92
CA SER A 97 -5.63 -17.20 3.20
C SER A 97 -4.90 -16.09 3.95
N GLY A 98 -5.64 -15.20 4.61
CA GLY A 98 -5.05 -14.08 5.32
C GLY A 98 -5.92 -12.84 5.30
N ALA A 99 -5.32 -11.70 5.59
CA ALA A 99 -5.98 -10.40 5.68
C ALA A 99 -5.40 -9.38 4.71
N VAL A 100 -6.27 -8.48 4.26
CA VAL A 100 -5.90 -7.21 3.60
C VAL A 100 -6.26 -6.07 4.53
N GLY A 101 -5.41 -5.04 4.57
CA GLY A 101 -5.69 -3.87 5.40
C GLY A 101 -4.55 -2.88 5.43
N TYR A 102 -4.49 -2.11 6.52
CA TYR A 102 -3.47 -1.07 6.67
C TYR A 102 -3.05 -0.88 8.13
N PHE A 103 -1.87 -0.29 8.28
CA PHE A 103 -1.36 0.32 9.50
C PHE A 103 -1.09 1.80 9.21
N SER A 104 -1.63 2.71 10.03
CA SER A 104 -1.40 4.14 9.90
C SER A 104 0.00 4.51 10.40
N TYR A 105 0.53 5.67 9.99
CA TYR A 105 1.77 6.23 10.55
C TYR A 105 1.68 6.35 12.07
N ASP A 106 0.53 6.79 12.59
CA ASP A 106 0.32 7.00 14.02
C ASP A 106 0.31 5.71 14.83
N TYR A 107 -0.06 4.57 14.22
CA TYR A 107 0.14 3.24 14.81
C TYR A 107 1.63 3.03 15.14
N GLY A 108 2.52 3.23 14.18
CA GLY A 108 3.96 3.05 14.38
C GLY A 108 4.57 4.10 15.31
N ARG A 109 4.08 5.35 15.25
CA ARG A 109 4.50 6.41 16.16
C ARG A 109 4.23 6.03 17.63
N LYS A 110 3.06 5.49 17.92
CA LYS A 110 2.71 5.01 19.27
C LYS A 110 3.54 3.80 19.69
N GLN A 111 3.76 2.84 18.79
CA GLN A 111 4.62 1.68 19.07
C GLN A 111 6.05 2.10 19.43
N MET A 112 6.56 3.16 18.86
CA MET A 112 7.85 3.74 19.20
C MET A 112 7.82 4.62 20.46
N GLY A 113 6.65 4.86 21.06
CA GLY A 113 6.52 5.69 22.26
C GLY A 113 6.68 7.19 22.01
N VAL A 114 6.56 7.66 20.78
CA VAL A 114 6.59 9.10 20.45
C VAL A 114 5.22 9.70 20.72
N PRO A 115 5.08 10.63 21.70
CA PRO A 115 3.81 11.30 21.99
C PRO A 115 3.39 12.21 20.83
N SER A 116 2.09 12.55 20.74
CA SER A 116 1.61 13.61 19.86
C SER A 116 0.60 14.49 20.57
N GLY A 117 0.81 15.79 20.43
CA GLY A 117 -0.13 16.83 20.83
C GLY A 117 -1.01 17.31 19.68
N GLU A 118 -0.75 16.83 18.46
CA GLU A 118 -1.39 17.33 17.27
C GLU A 118 -2.83 16.81 17.07
N LYS A 119 -3.64 17.63 16.41
CA LYS A 119 -5.05 17.34 16.13
C LYS A 119 -5.18 16.39 14.94
N ASP A 120 -6.19 15.54 15.00
CA ASP A 120 -6.63 14.78 13.85
C ASP A 120 -7.40 15.68 12.88
N LEU A 121 -6.89 15.87 11.66
CA LEU A 121 -7.59 16.55 10.57
C LEU A 121 -8.65 15.63 9.93
N VAL A 122 -8.41 14.33 9.99
CA VAL A 122 -9.36 13.29 9.59
C VAL A 122 -9.16 12.08 10.48
N THR A 123 -10.20 11.68 11.21
CA THR A 123 -10.12 10.54 12.12
C THR A 123 -10.39 9.24 11.38
N VAL A 124 -9.43 8.33 11.39
CA VAL A 124 -9.56 6.93 10.95
C VAL A 124 -8.85 6.01 11.94
N PRO A 125 -9.24 4.74 12.06
CA PRO A 125 -8.55 3.80 12.92
C PRO A 125 -7.05 3.70 12.63
N GLU A 126 -6.26 3.42 13.66
CA GLU A 126 -4.80 3.29 13.53
C GLU A 126 -4.39 2.05 12.73
N ALA A 127 -5.14 0.95 12.87
CA ALA A 127 -4.94 -0.24 12.06
C ALA A 127 -6.28 -0.93 11.79
N VAL A 128 -6.43 -1.45 10.57
CA VAL A 128 -7.56 -2.29 10.17
C VAL A 128 -7.03 -3.48 9.38
N LEU A 129 -7.36 -4.69 9.82
CA LEU A 129 -7.09 -5.93 9.11
C LEU A 129 -8.39 -6.68 8.89
N THR A 130 -8.68 -7.04 7.66
CA THR A 130 -9.88 -7.82 7.30
C THR A 130 -9.43 -9.14 6.68
N PHE A 131 -9.79 -10.26 7.31
CA PHE A 131 -9.54 -11.60 6.81
C PHE A 131 -10.67 -12.04 5.89
N TYR A 132 -10.30 -12.66 4.77
CA TYR A 132 -11.22 -13.03 3.70
C TYR A 132 -11.27 -14.53 3.48
N ASP A 133 -12.47 -15.04 3.22
CA ASP A 133 -12.71 -16.43 2.83
C ASP A 133 -12.37 -16.68 1.36
N CYS A 134 -12.62 -15.66 0.51
CA CYS A 134 -12.41 -15.77 -0.93
C CYS A 134 -11.41 -14.74 -1.43
N PHE A 135 -10.58 -15.16 -2.39
CA PHE A 135 -9.68 -14.29 -3.12
C PHE A 135 -9.80 -14.49 -4.63
N ILE A 136 -9.66 -13.40 -5.38
CA ILE A 136 -9.44 -13.43 -6.83
C ILE A 136 -8.07 -12.85 -7.05
N ILE A 137 -7.19 -13.62 -7.71
CA ILE A 137 -5.77 -13.29 -7.83
C ILE A 137 -5.41 -13.30 -9.30
N GLU A 138 -4.94 -12.17 -9.81
CA GLU A 138 -4.39 -12.05 -11.14
C GLU A 138 -2.87 -12.10 -11.09
N ASP A 139 -2.27 -13.02 -11.84
CA ASP A 139 -0.88 -12.93 -12.27
C ASP A 139 -0.84 -12.01 -13.50
N CYS A 140 -0.41 -10.76 -13.29
CA CYS A 140 -0.42 -9.73 -14.31
C CYS A 140 0.62 -9.97 -15.41
N GLN A 141 1.71 -10.70 -15.10
CA GLN A 141 2.77 -11.05 -16.05
C GLN A 141 2.35 -12.21 -16.95
N GLU A 142 1.84 -13.29 -16.34
CA GLU A 142 1.41 -14.49 -17.06
C GLU A 142 0.00 -14.36 -17.65
N LYS A 143 -0.75 -13.30 -17.29
CA LYS A 143 -2.16 -13.08 -17.67
C LYS A 143 -3.02 -14.29 -17.31
N ARG A 144 -2.95 -14.68 -16.06
CA ARG A 144 -3.73 -15.78 -15.47
C ARG A 144 -4.48 -15.26 -14.26
N THR A 145 -5.73 -15.68 -14.11
CA THR A 145 -6.56 -15.29 -12.97
C THR A 145 -7.01 -16.54 -12.25
N TYR A 146 -6.91 -16.49 -10.92
CA TYR A 146 -7.25 -17.61 -10.04
C TYR A 146 -8.37 -17.21 -9.10
N LEU A 147 -9.35 -18.09 -8.95
CA LEU A 147 -10.41 -18.00 -7.95
C LEU A 147 -10.04 -18.92 -6.79
N VAL A 148 -10.05 -18.37 -5.57
CA VAL A 148 -9.72 -19.08 -4.34
C VAL A 148 -10.89 -18.98 -3.38
N SER A 149 -11.31 -20.09 -2.77
CA SER A 149 -12.21 -20.10 -1.63
C SER A 149 -11.70 -21.09 -0.58
N ASN A 150 -11.71 -20.67 0.68
CA ASN A 150 -11.26 -21.47 1.81
C ASN A 150 -12.36 -22.30 2.46
N GLY A 151 -13.63 -22.04 2.12
CA GLY A 151 -14.78 -22.78 2.66
C GLY A 151 -15.03 -22.48 4.14
N ILE A 152 -14.79 -21.24 4.58
CA ILE A 152 -15.00 -20.80 5.97
C ILE A 152 -16.46 -20.39 6.16
N SER A 153 -16.97 -19.53 5.28
CA SER A 153 -18.31 -18.95 5.36
C SER A 153 -19.36 -19.80 4.64
N ALA A 154 -18.97 -20.47 3.54
CA ALA A 154 -19.81 -21.33 2.73
C ALA A 154 -18.98 -22.47 2.10
N ASP A 155 -19.64 -23.40 1.37
CA ASP A 155 -18.94 -24.47 0.64
C ASP A 155 -18.03 -23.87 -0.45
N ALA A 156 -16.76 -24.25 -0.43
CA ALA A 156 -15.75 -23.66 -1.33
C ALA A 156 -16.05 -23.92 -2.82
N ALA A 157 -16.62 -25.08 -3.18
CA ALA A 157 -16.97 -25.38 -4.56
C ALA A 157 -18.18 -24.55 -5.03
N ALA A 158 -19.14 -24.33 -4.13
CA ALA A 158 -20.30 -23.48 -4.41
C ALA A 158 -19.87 -22.01 -4.61
N GLU A 159 -18.96 -21.49 -3.75
CA GLU A 159 -18.43 -20.12 -3.88
C GLU A 159 -17.64 -19.92 -5.19
N ILE A 160 -16.76 -20.86 -5.55
CA ILE A 160 -16.07 -20.83 -6.85
C ILE A 160 -17.08 -20.80 -8.01
N GLY A 161 -18.10 -21.67 -7.96
CA GLY A 161 -19.14 -21.71 -8.99
C GLY A 161 -19.95 -20.41 -9.07
N ALA A 162 -20.24 -19.77 -7.94
CA ALA A 162 -20.93 -18.47 -7.89
C ALA A 162 -20.06 -17.35 -8.50
N MET A 163 -18.76 -17.30 -8.18
CA MET A 163 -17.81 -16.35 -8.76
C MET A 163 -17.71 -16.52 -10.28
N GLU A 164 -17.55 -17.75 -10.77
CA GLU A 164 -17.48 -18.03 -12.22
C GLU A 164 -18.75 -17.61 -12.95
N LYS A 165 -19.92 -17.90 -12.35
CA LYS A 165 -21.20 -17.51 -12.93
C LYS A 165 -21.32 -15.99 -13.03
N ALA A 166 -21.04 -15.25 -11.97
CA ALA A 166 -21.10 -13.80 -11.96
C ALA A 166 -20.16 -13.17 -13.00
N ILE A 167 -18.92 -13.69 -13.10
CA ILE A 167 -17.92 -13.23 -14.07
C ILE A 167 -18.38 -13.50 -15.51
N ARG A 168 -18.96 -14.68 -15.77
CA ARG A 168 -19.49 -15.04 -17.09
C ARG A 168 -20.66 -14.14 -17.48
N GLU A 169 -21.63 -13.96 -16.61
CA GLU A 169 -22.80 -13.11 -16.87
C GLU A 169 -22.36 -11.66 -17.18
N PHE A 170 -21.44 -11.12 -16.41
CA PHE A 170 -20.88 -9.78 -16.66
C PHE A 170 -20.19 -9.68 -18.02
N THR A 171 -19.42 -10.70 -18.39
CA THR A 171 -18.67 -10.71 -19.67
C THR A 171 -19.64 -10.85 -20.88
N GLU A 172 -20.71 -11.64 -20.75
CA GLU A 172 -21.74 -11.82 -21.77
C GLU A 172 -22.55 -10.57 -21.97
N ALA A 173 -23.01 -9.92 -20.89
CA ALA A 173 -23.72 -8.64 -20.96
C ALA A 173 -22.89 -7.57 -21.71
N GLY A 174 -21.61 -7.51 -21.39
CA GLY A 174 -20.70 -6.58 -22.08
C GLY A 174 -20.48 -6.83 -23.57
N LYS A 175 -20.65 -8.07 -24.05
CA LYS A 175 -20.58 -8.39 -25.47
C LYS A 175 -21.87 -7.98 -26.23
N GLN A 176 -23.03 -8.07 -25.57
CA GLN A 176 -24.30 -7.69 -26.17
C GLN A 176 -24.40 -6.17 -26.40
N GLU A 177 -23.98 -5.36 -25.44
CA GLU A 177 -23.92 -3.89 -25.61
C GLU A 177 -22.95 -3.45 -26.70
N GLY A 178 -21.84 -4.18 -26.92
CA GLY A 178 -20.87 -3.91 -28.00
C GLY A 178 -21.33 -4.33 -29.40
N SER A 179 -22.37 -5.18 -29.53
CA SER A 179 -22.89 -5.65 -30.81
C SER A 179 -23.96 -4.72 -31.41
N GLU A 180 -24.60 -3.90 -30.59
CA GLU A 180 -25.60 -2.91 -31.05
C GLU A 180 -24.98 -1.63 -31.61
N THR A 181 -23.70 -1.35 -31.31
CA THR A 181 -22.97 -0.17 -31.80
C THR A 181 -21.91 -0.52 -32.85
N GLY A 182 -22.25 -1.19 -33.88
CA GLY A 182 -21.54 -1.47 -35.17
C GLY A 182 -20.07 -1.10 -35.39
N GLU A 183 -19.23 -0.91 -34.43
CA GLU A 183 -17.80 -0.63 -34.55
C GLU A 183 -16.93 -1.80 -34.11
N LYS A 184 -16.20 -2.38 -35.10
CA LYS A 184 -15.14 -3.37 -34.83
C LYS A 184 -14.05 -2.69 -33.99
N LYS A 185 -13.97 -3.02 -32.70
CA LYS A 185 -12.84 -2.65 -31.84
C LYS A 185 -11.93 -3.85 -31.63
N GLU A 186 -10.66 -3.65 -31.98
CA GLU A 186 -9.57 -4.56 -31.65
C GLU A 186 -9.52 -4.83 -30.13
N SER A 187 -9.27 -6.09 -29.79
CA SER A 187 -9.16 -6.59 -28.44
C SER A 187 -8.10 -5.83 -27.64
N GLY A 188 -8.50 -5.05 -26.63
CA GLY A 188 -7.53 -4.57 -25.68
C GLY A 188 -7.81 -3.25 -24.95
N ASN A 189 -8.90 -2.52 -25.23
CA ASN A 189 -9.21 -1.34 -24.41
C ASN A 189 -10.70 -0.97 -24.59
N ARG A 190 -11.53 -1.27 -23.59
CA ARG A 190 -12.84 -0.63 -23.53
C ARG A 190 -12.60 0.85 -23.21
N MET A 191 -12.46 1.66 -24.23
CA MET A 191 -12.66 3.09 -24.09
C MET A 191 -14.07 3.32 -23.54
N VAL A 192 -14.13 3.86 -22.34
CA VAL A 192 -15.28 4.65 -21.90
C VAL A 192 -15.61 5.59 -23.06
N THR A 193 -16.83 5.52 -23.57
CA THR A 193 -17.32 6.41 -24.60
C THR A 193 -16.94 7.85 -24.24
N GLU A 194 -16.14 8.49 -25.08
CA GLU A 194 -15.67 9.89 -24.93
C GLU A 194 -16.80 10.93 -25.03
N ASN A 195 -18.04 10.57 -24.76
CA ASN A 195 -19.19 11.46 -24.69
C ASN A 195 -19.79 11.59 -23.28
N SER A 196 -19.03 11.31 -22.23
CA SER A 196 -19.35 11.89 -20.94
C SER A 196 -18.93 13.36 -21.01
N HIS A 197 -19.88 14.29 -20.93
CA HIS A 197 -19.62 15.65 -20.54
C HIS A 197 -18.59 15.59 -19.41
N ARG A 198 -17.41 16.21 -19.59
CA ARG A 198 -16.50 16.48 -18.49
C ARG A 198 -17.26 17.42 -17.56
N GLU A 199 -18.05 16.89 -16.66
CA GLU A 199 -18.55 17.66 -15.54
C GLU A 199 -17.32 18.25 -14.88
N LYS A 200 -17.21 19.58 -14.94
CA LYS A 200 -16.14 20.30 -14.26
C LYS A 200 -16.50 20.25 -12.78
N PHE A 201 -16.07 19.20 -12.08
CA PHE A 201 -16.17 19.15 -10.64
C PHE A 201 -15.48 20.41 -10.06
N ARG A 202 -16.17 21.12 -9.19
CA ARG A 202 -15.53 22.19 -8.42
C ARG A 202 -14.52 21.55 -7.49
N ILE A 203 -13.26 21.94 -7.60
CA ILE A 203 -12.18 21.47 -6.74
C ILE A 203 -11.70 22.66 -5.93
N GLN A 204 -11.74 22.52 -4.60
CA GLN A 204 -11.12 23.46 -3.66
C GLN A 204 -10.07 22.69 -2.87
N VAL A 205 -8.89 23.28 -2.71
CA VAL A 205 -7.76 22.66 -2.01
C VAL A 205 -7.39 23.52 -0.83
N HIS A 206 -7.41 22.93 0.36
CA HIS A 206 -7.08 23.58 1.61
C HIS A 206 -5.86 22.89 2.24
N PRO A 207 -4.68 23.52 2.21
CA PRO A 207 -3.52 23.02 2.94
C PRO A 207 -3.69 23.26 4.44
N ASN A 208 -3.06 22.40 5.26
CA ASN A 208 -3.01 22.59 6.72
C ASN A 208 -1.96 23.61 7.18
N PHE A 209 -1.20 24.18 6.25
CA PHE A 209 -0.22 25.23 6.45
C PHE A 209 -0.53 26.45 5.59
N GLU A 210 -0.40 27.61 6.18
CA GLU A 210 -0.16 28.83 5.39
C GLU A 210 1.28 28.82 4.85
N LYS A 211 1.50 29.46 3.70
CA LYS A 211 2.79 29.40 2.98
C LYS A 211 3.98 29.84 3.85
N GLU A 212 3.82 30.90 4.63
CA GLU A 212 4.90 31.44 5.46
C GLU A 212 5.14 30.57 6.70
N GLU A 213 4.10 29.99 7.28
CA GLU A 213 4.21 29.02 8.38
C GLU A 213 4.97 27.76 7.92
N TYR A 214 4.67 27.24 6.73
CA TYR A 214 5.39 26.10 6.17
C TYR A 214 6.89 26.38 5.97
N LYS A 215 7.23 27.59 5.49
CA LYS A 215 8.63 28.00 5.35
C LYS A 215 9.34 28.09 6.72
N GLN A 216 8.67 28.63 7.73
CA GLN A 216 9.23 28.71 9.09
C GLN A 216 9.46 27.32 9.68
N ALA A 217 8.52 26.39 9.48
CA ALA A 217 8.68 25.01 9.90
C ALA A 217 9.87 24.32 9.17
N VAL A 218 10.00 24.54 7.85
CA VAL A 218 11.16 24.06 7.06
C VAL A 218 12.47 24.66 7.59
N ASP A 219 12.54 25.97 7.86
CA ASP A 219 13.74 26.63 8.39
C ASP A 219 14.10 26.09 9.78
N ARG A 220 13.09 25.79 10.61
CA ARG A 220 13.32 25.15 11.92
C ARG A 220 13.82 23.73 11.80
N MET A 221 13.27 22.94 10.90
CA MET A 221 13.78 21.59 10.59
C MET A 221 15.25 21.64 10.14
N ILE A 222 15.62 22.60 9.28
CA ILE A 222 17.00 22.79 8.82
C ILE A 222 17.92 23.13 10.01
N ARG A 223 17.46 23.92 10.99
CA ARG A 223 18.22 24.22 12.20
C ARG A 223 18.51 22.95 13.00
N TYR A 224 17.52 22.10 13.24
CA TYR A 224 17.74 20.81 13.91
C TYR A 224 18.77 19.95 13.19
N ILE A 225 18.80 19.99 11.84
CA ILE A 225 19.81 19.28 11.05
C ILE A 225 21.21 19.92 11.25
N ILE A 226 21.33 21.25 11.25
CA ILE A 226 22.59 21.98 11.44
C ILE A 226 23.14 21.76 12.85
N GLU A 227 22.27 21.79 13.87
CA GLU A 227 22.60 21.58 15.29
C GLU A 227 22.97 20.13 15.58
N GLY A 228 22.63 19.19 14.69
CA GLY A 228 23.02 17.79 14.78
C GLY A 228 22.02 16.89 15.50
N ASP A 229 20.81 17.38 15.75
CA ASP A 229 19.72 16.53 16.30
C ASP A 229 19.34 15.39 15.35
N ILE A 230 19.28 15.69 14.05
CA ILE A 230 18.96 14.74 12.98
C ILE A 230 19.85 14.97 11.76
N TYR A 231 19.99 13.96 10.92
CA TYR A 231 20.72 14.05 9.64
C TYR A 231 19.81 14.35 8.46
N ILE A 232 18.60 13.80 8.51
CA ILE A 232 17.58 13.91 7.46
C ILE A 232 16.19 13.80 8.09
N ALA A 233 15.23 14.52 7.53
CA ALA A 233 13.82 14.35 7.85
C ALA A 233 12.93 14.51 6.61
N ASN A 234 11.81 13.82 6.62
CA ASN A 234 10.75 13.95 5.64
C ASN A 234 9.60 14.74 6.27
N MET A 235 9.51 16.02 5.95
CA MET A 235 8.43 16.89 6.40
C MET A 235 7.25 16.84 5.43
N THR A 236 6.03 16.82 5.96
CA THR A 236 4.81 16.76 5.16
C THR A 236 3.87 17.93 5.40
N GLN A 237 3.01 18.22 4.43
CA GLN A 237 1.82 19.02 4.60
C GLN A 237 0.61 18.24 4.12
N GLN A 238 -0.52 18.42 4.79
CA GLN A 238 -1.77 17.78 4.40
C GLN A 238 -2.60 18.71 3.54
N LEU A 239 -3.34 18.10 2.60
CA LEU A 239 -4.24 18.79 1.70
C LEU A 239 -5.64 18.20 1.88
N THR A 240 -6.61 19.03 2.25
CA THR A 240 -8.02 18.69 2.19
C THR A 240 -8.59 19.18 0.87
N ILE A 241 -9.20 18.29 0.10
CA ILE A 241 -9.70 18.58 -1.24
C ILE A 241 -11.21 18.35 -1.23
N GLU A 242 -11.98 19.39 -1.49
CA GLU A 242 -13.43 19.30 -1.69
C GLU A 242 -13.71 18.96 -3.14
N SER A 243 -14.37 17.82 -3.37
CA SER A 243 -14.72 17.35 -4.70
C SER A 243 -15.90 16.38 -4.62
N GLU A 244 -16.85 16.54 -5.52
CA GLU A 244 -18.02 15.66 -5.65
C GLU A 244 -17.72 14.37 -6.44
N LYS A 245 -16.50 14.21 -6.98
CA LYS A 245 -16.12 13.04 -7.75
C LYS A 245 -16.13 11.78 -6.89
N PRO A 246 -16.83 10.69 -7.28
CA PRO A 246 -16.86 9.45 -6.51
C PRO A 246 -15.46 8.83 -6.33
N PRO A 247 -15.16 8.21 -5.17
CA PRO A 247 -13.85 7.59 -4.91
C PRO A 247 -13.46 6.51 -5.92
N LEU A 248 -14.40 5.72 -6.43
CA LEU A 248 -14.14 4.74 -7.48
C LEU A 248 -13.68 5.39 -8.79
N ASP A 249 -14.30 6.51 -9.17
CA ASP A 249 -13.90 7.25 -10.38
C ASP A 249 -12.50 7.85 -10.21
N VAL A 250 -12.17 8.32 -9.01
CA VAL A 250 -10.81 8.78 -8.67
C VAL A 250 -9.83 7.62 -8.76
N PHE A 251 -10.20 6.43 -8.28
CA PHE A 251 -9.35 5.22 -8.38
C PHE A 251 -9.07 4.86 -9.84
N TYR A 252 -10.09 4.76 -10.70
CA TYR A 252 -9.91 4.41 -12.11
C TYR A 252 -9.09 5.46 -12.88
N ASP A 253 -9.29 6.75 -12.59
CA ASP A 253 -8.49 7.81 -13.19
C ASP A 253 -7.03 7.77 -12.71
N LEU A 254 -6.81 7.54 -11.41
CA LEU A 254 -5.48 7.47 -10.84
C LEU A 254 -4.73 6.26 -11.39
N ARG A 255 -5.38 5.10 -11.47
CA ARG A 255 -4.87 3.88 -12.09
C ARG A 255 -4.42 4.09 -13.54
N LYS A 256 -5.22 4.81 -14.33
CA LYS A 256 -4.92 5.11 -15.73
C LYS A 256 -3.76 6.09 -15.90
N ASN A 257 -3.75 7.15 -15.09
CA ASN A 257 -2.84 8.28 -15.28
C ASN A 257 -1.54 8.14 -14.47
N ASN A 258 -1.55 7.34 -13.41
CA ASN A 258 -0.42 7.10 -12.51
C ASN A 258 -0.30 5.61 -12.18
N PRO A 259 -0.07 4.74 -13.17
CA PRO A 259 0.07 3.30 -12.91
C PRO A 259 1.17 3.04 -11.89
N SER A 260 0.92 2.12 -10.98
CA SER A 260 1.82 1.81 -9.86
C SER A 260 1.84 0.31 -9.55
N PRO A 261 2.93 -0.22 -8.96
CA PRO A 261 3.00 -1.62 -8.58
C PRO A 261 2.21 -1.96 -7.30
N PHE A 262 1.92 -0.97 -6.45
CA PHE A 262 1.25 -1.14 -5.16
C PHE A 262 0.06 -0.19 -5.01
N GLY A 263 -0.81 -0.18 -6.00
CA GLY A 263 -2.08 0.55 -5.97
C GLY A 263 -3.16 -0.20 -5.20
N GLY A 264 -4.35 0.41 -5.12
CA GLY A 264 -5.50 -0.27 -4.54
C GLY A 264 -6.67 0.65 -4.24
N TYR A 265 -7.81 -0.01 -4.01
CA TYR A 265 -9.04 0.58 -3.53
C TYR A 265 -9.57 -0.25 -2.36
N LEU A 266 -9.76 0.40 -1.21
CA LEU A 266 -10.34 -0.23 -0.03
C LEU A 266 -11.53 0.58 0.43
N ASP A 267 -12.67 -0.07 0.64
CA ASP A 267 -13.90 0.53 1.15
C ASP A 267 -14.21 0.00 2.56
N PHE A 268 -14.19 0.89 3.53
CA PHE A 268 -14.52 0.58 4.92
C PHE A 268 -15.91 1.06 5.34
N GLY A 269 -16.71 1.55 4.38
CA GLY A 269 -18.06 2.08 4.56
C GLY A 269 -18.07 3.59 4.78
N ASP A 270 -17.59 4.05 5.92
CA ASP A 270 -17.55 5.48 6.29
C ASP A 270 -16.37 6.24 5.70
N TYR A 271 -15.37 5.54 5.16
CA TYR A 271 -14.26 6.11 4.40
C TYR A 271 -13.71 5.12 3.36
N GLN A 272 -13.10 5.68 2.31
CA GLN A 272 -12.47 4.93 1.22
C GLN A 272 -11.02 5.36 1.07
N ILE A 273 -10.18 4.41 0.67
CA ILE A 273 -8.77 4.64 0.39
C ILE A 273 -8.52 4.38 -1.09
N VAL A 274 -7.95 5.39 -1.77
CA VAL A 274 -7.52 5.32 -3.17
C VAL A 274 -6.00 5.46 -3.22
N CYS A 275 -5.31 4.38 -3.54
CA CYS A 275 -3.85 4.30 -3.47
C CYS A 275 -3.22 4.06 -4.85
N ALA A 276 -2.10 4.75 -5.13
CA ALA A 276 -1.23 4.52 -6.29
C ALA A 276 0.25 4.57 -5.86
N SER A 277 0.59 3.83 -4.81
CA SER A 277 1.95 3.83 -4.26
C SER A 277 2.94 3.14 -5.19
N PRO A 278 4.13 3.72 -5.40
CA PRO A 278 5.22 3.10 -6.15
C PRO A 278 6.20 2.32 -5.26
N GLU A 279 6.12 2.45 -3.94
CA GLU A 279 7.18 2.04 -3.02
C GLU A 279 6.75 0.87 -2.15
N ARG A 280 7.56 -0.21 -2.16
CA ARG A 280 7.40 -1.32 -1.20
C ARG A 280 8.01 -0.91 0.12
N PHE A 281 7.26 -1.19 1.19
CA PHE A 281 7.76 -1.08 2.55
C PHE A 281 8.48 -2.38 2.97
N LEU A 282 7.72 -3.47 3.08
CA LEU A 282 8.21 -4.76 3.52
C LEU A 282 7.54 -5.89 2.76
N LYS A 283 8.33 -6.86 2.33
CA LYS A 283 7.85 -8.17 1.87
C LYS A 283 8.49 -9.26 2.70
N MET A 284 7.71 -10.25 3.07
CA MET A 284 8.21 -11.47 3.68
C MET A 284 7.61 -12.68 3.00
N LYS A 285 8.46 -13.65 2.66
CA LYS A 285 8.04 -14.97 2.16
C LYS A 285 9.02 -16.02 2.67
N ASP A 286 8.51 -17.14 3.19
CA ASP A 286 9.34 -18.23 3.72
C ASP A 286 10.39 -17.70 4.74
N ARG A 287 10.01 -16.75 5.58
CA ARG A 287 10.86 -16.03 6.55
C ARG A 287 11.97 -15.16 5.93
N HIS A 288 12.07 -15.06 4.62
CA HIS A 288 12.93 -14.10 3.94
C HIS A 288 12.24 -12.75 3.89
N VAL A 289 12.86 -11.77 4.52
CA VAL A 289 12.38 -10.37 4.57
C VAL A 289 13.12 -9.55 3.53
N ASN A 290 12.41 -8.68 2.85
CA ASN A 290 12.96 -7.76 1.86
C ASN A 290 12.33 -6.38 2.06
N THR A 291 13.17 -5.33 1.98
CA THR A 291 12.74 -3.93 1.89
C THR A 291 13.50 -3.25 0.76
N ARG A 292 12.82 -2.33 0.05
CA ARG A 292 13.36 -1.73 -1.18
C ARG A 292 13.14 -0.21 -1.20
N PRO A 293 13.93 0.56 -0.46
CA PRO A 293 13.81 2.00 -0.40
C PRO A 293 14.19 2.67 -1.73
N ILE A 294 13.48 3.74 -2.04
CA ILE A 294 13.66 4.57 -3.22
C ILE A 294 14.11 5.97 -2.79
N LYS A 295 15.21 6.47 -3.37
CA LYS A 295 15.61 7.88 -3.31
C LYS A 295 16.16 8.32 -4.66
N GLY A 296 15.95 9.59 -4.97
CA GLY A 296 16.34 10.11 -6.28
C GLY A 296 15.37 9.69 -7.39
N THR A 297 14.94 10.66 -8.16
CA THR A 297 14.04 10.45 -9.29
C THR A 297 14.42 11.40 -10.40
N ARG A 298 14.45 10.92 -11.64
CA ARG A 298 14.55 11.72 -12.85
C ARG A 298 13.42 11.34 -13.81
N LYS A 299 12.91 12.31 -14.56
CA LYS A 299 11.96 12.03 -15.63
C LYS A 299 12.63 11.22 -16.75
N ARG A 300 11.83 10.53 -17.56
CA ARG A 300 12.30 9.92 -18.81
C ARG A 300 12.60 11.01 -19.83
N GLY A 301 13.61 10.78 -20.65
CA GLY A 301 13.95 11.63 -21.78
C GLY A 301 12.96 11.48 -22.94
N VAL A 302 12.83 12.52 -23.76
CA VAL A 302 12.02 12.47 -24.98
C VAL A 302 12.78 11.76 -26.11
N THR A 303 14.10 11.89 -26.15
CA THR A 303 14.97 11.15 -27.07
C THR A 303 15.80 10.12 -26.32
N SER A 304 16.35 9.13 -27.01
CA SER A 304 17.23 8.10 -26.42
C SER A 304 18.48 8.71 -25.77
N GLU A 305 19.02 9.77 -26.36
CA GLU A 305 20.20 10.49 -25.84
C GLU A 305 19.86 11.24 -24.54
N GLU A 306 18.71 11.96 -24.50
CA GLU A 306 18.24 12.64 -23.29
C GLU A 306 17.94 11.62 -22.19
N ASP A 307 17.31 10.49 -22.55
CA ASP A 307 16.95 9.42 -21.62
C ASP A 307 18.19 8.83 -20.95
N GLU A 308 19.21 8.50 -21.71
CA GLU A 308 20.48 7.98 -21.18
C GLU A 308 21.25 9.04 -20.38
N MET A 309 21.21 10.32 -20.78
CA MET A 309 21.80 11.41 -20.01
C MET A 309 21.16 11.54 -18.63
N LEU A 310 19.81 11.54 -18.54
CA LEU A 310 19.08 11.63 -17.27
C LEU A 310 19.29 10.39 -16.40
N ARG A 311 19.41 9.21 -17.00
CA ARG A 311 19.76 7.97 -16.30
C ARG A 311 21.14 8.07 -15.66
N ARG A 312 22.15 8.55 -16.41
CA ARG A 312 23.52 8.74 -15.89
C ARG A 312 23.58 9.83 -14.84
N GLU A 313 22.87 10.95 -15.03
CA GLU A 313 22.78 12.00 -14.03
C GLU A 313 22.31 11.46 -12.68
N LEU A 314 21.28 10.62 -12.68
CA LEU A 314 20.81 9.96 -11.47
C LEU A 314 21.83 8.96 -10.92
N GLN A 315 22.42 8.13 -11.80
CA GLN A 315 23.41 7.13 -11.42
C GLN A 315 24.64 7.76 -10.77
N ASP A 316 25.06 8.96 -11.20
CA ASP A 316 26.26 9.65 -10.73
C ASP A 316 25.98 10.67 -9.62
N SER A 317 24.70 10.88 -9.27
CA SER A 317 24.29 11.85 -8.25
C SER A 317 24.81 11.46 -6.86
N GLY A 318 25.88 12.10 -6.40
CA GLY A 318 26.40 11.93 -5.05
C GLY A 318 25.38 12.31 -3.97
N LYS A 319 24.51 13.28 -4.28
CA LYS A 319 23.41 13.68 -3.39
C LYS A 319 22.42 12.54 -3.18
N ASP A 320 21.86 11.99 -4.27
CA ASP A 320 20.83 10.96 -4.20
C ASP A 320 21.39 9.66 -3.57
N LYS A 321 22.66 9.30 -3.89
CA LYS A 321 23.36 8.18 -3.26
C LYS A 321 23.53 8.35 -1.76
N SER A 322 23.93 9.54 -1.30
CA SER A 322 24.10 9.81 0.14
C SER A 322 22.76 9.71 0.89
N GLU A 323 21.67 10.22 0.31
CA GLU A 323 20.33 10.11 0.89
C GLU A 323 19.88 8.64 0.98
N LEU A 324 20.05 7.88 -0.10
CA LEU A 324 19.69 6.47 -0.13
C LEU A 324 20.52 5.65 0.86
N LEU A 325 21.83 5.90 0.97
CA LEU A 325 22.69 5.19 1.90
C LEU A 325 22.25 5.36 3.36
N MET A 326 21.82 6.56 3.76
CA MET A 326 21.33 6.80 5.12
C MET A 326 20.05 6.01 5.40
N ILE A 327 19.15 5.90 4.42
CA ILE A 327 17.94 5.09 4.54
C ILE A 327 18.28 3.59 4.58
N VAL A 328 19.20 3.14 3.76
CA VAL A 328 19.70 1.75 3.78
C VAL A 328 20.23 1.38 5.17
N ASP A 329 21.05 2.25 5.79
CA ASP A 329 21.57 1.98 7.13
C ASP A 329 20.46 1.97 8.19
N LEU A 330 19.48 2.85 8.07
CA LEU A 330 18.32 2.88 8.97
C LEU A 330 17.50 1.59 8.87
N GLU A 331 17.16 1.16 7.65
CA GLU A 331 16.37 -0.05 7.43
C GLU A 331 17.15 -1.33 7.76
N ARG A 332 18.45 -1.36 7.53
CA ARG A 332 19.32 -2.45 8.04
C ARG A 332 19.27 -2.54 9.55
N ASN A 333 19.33 -1.39 10.25
CA ASN A 333 19.22 -1.35 11.71
C ASN A 333 17.86 -1.90 12.18
N ASP A 334 16.77 -1.51 11.52
CA ASP A 334 15.43 -2.00 11.83
C ASP A 334 15.32 -3.52 11.66
N LEU A 335 15.80 -4.05 10.52
CA LEU A 335 15.77 -5.50 10.26
C LEU A 335 16.70 -6.28 11.20
N ASN A 336 17.85 -5.73 11.61
CA ASN A 336 18.74 -6.40 12.58
C ASN A 336 18.13 -6.62 13.96
N ARG A 337 17.06 -5.89 14.31
CA ARG A 337 16.34 -6.08 15.59
C ARG A 337 15.48 -7.34 15.60
N VAL A 338 15.17 -7.90 14.45
CA VAL A 338 14.18 -8.97 14.32
C VAL A 338 14.65 -10.14 13.45
N CYS A 339 15.68 -9.95 12.67
CA CYS A 339 16.27 -10.97 11.81
C CYS A 339 17.41 -11.73 12.52
N THR A 340 17.65 -12.93 12.07
CA THR A 340 18.77 -13.77 12.54
C THR A 340 20.09 -13.00 12.42
N PRO A 341 20.92 -12.94 13.48
CA PRO A 341 22.19 -12.23 13.44
C PRO A 341 23.06 -12.61 12.25
N GLY A 342 23.56 -11.60 11.52
CA GLY A 342 24.38 -11.77 10.31
C GLY A 342 23.62 -12.12 9.04
N SER A 343 22.29 -12.26 9.08
CA SER A 343 21.48 -12.53 7.88
C SER A 343 21.15 -11.26 7.08
N VAL A 344 21.17 -10.09 7.72
CA VAL A 344 20.80 -8.83 7.05
C VAL A 344 21.93 -8.39 6.11
N LYS A 345 21.59 -8.26 4.82
CA LYS A 345 22.52 -7.90 3.74
C LYS A 345 21.90 -6.87 2.82
N VAL A 346 22.73 -6.02 2.24
CA VAL A 346 22.37 -5.18 1.10
C VAL A 346 22.72 -5.97 -0.16
N THR A 347 21.71 -6.41 -0.89
CA THR A 347 21.87 -7.25 -2.10
C THR A 347 22.02 -6.41 -3.35
N GLU A 348 21.39 -5.21 -3.36
CA GLU A 348 21.58 -4.19 -4.38
C GLU A 348 21.82 -2.84 -3.74
N LEU A 349 22.78 -2.09 -4.25
CA LEU A 349 23.09 -0.74 -3.78
C LEU A 349 23.22 0.23 -4.95
N PHE A 350 22.38 1.29 -4.95
CA PHE A 350 22.37 2.35 -5.96
C PHE A 350 22.05 1.87 -7.39
N THR A 351 21.10 0.98 -7.52
CA THR A 351 20.61 0.52 -8.83
C THR A 351 19.63 1.54 -9.40
N VAL A 352 19.77 1.88 -10.70
CA VAL A 352 18.81 2.73 -11.40
C VAL A 352 17.78 1.87 -12.11
N GLU A 353 16.53 1.97 -11.68
CA GLU A 353 15.39 1.33 -12.32
C GLU A 353 14.68 2.28 -13.28
N ALA A 354 14.31 1.77 -14.44
CA ALA A 354 13.58 2.50 -15.47
C ALA A 354 12.09 2.16 -15.40
N TYR A 355 11.27 3.16 -15.13
CA TYR A 355 9.82 3.08 -15.21
C TYR A 355 9.30 3.80 -16.46
N ALA A 356 8.02 3.68 -16.77
CA ALA A 356 7.44 4.29 -17.97
C ALA A 356 7.66 5.80 -18.05
N THR A 357 7.62 6.51 -16.92
CA THR A 357 7.68 7.98 -16.85
C THR A 357 8.88 8.53 -16.11
N VAL A 358 9.59 7.70 -15.34
CA VAL A 358 10.69 8.11 -14.47
C VAL A 358 11.78 7.06 -14.35
N PHE A 359 12.98 7.49 -13.94
CA PHE A 359 14.01 6.66 -13.35
C PHE A 359 13.98 6.81 -11.84
N HIS A 360 14.20 5.72 -11.11
CA HIS A 360 14.40 5.72 -9.67
C HIS A 360 15.76 5.14 -9.29
N LEU A 361 16.39 5.71 -8.27
CA LEU A 361 17.56 5.12 -7.63
C LEU A 361 17.10 4.32 -6.43
N VAL A 362 17.39 3.02 -6.44
CA VAL A 362 16.90 2.05 -5.45
C VAL A 362 18.05 1.29 -4.79
N SER A 363 17.79 0.72 -3.63
CA SER A 363 18.63 -0.28 -2.99
C SER A 363 17.75 -1.41 -2.48
N ASP A 364 18.33 -2.60 -2.32
CA ASP A 364 17.63 -3.77 -1.83
C ASP A 364 18.30 -4.30 -0.56
N ILE A 365 17.50 -4.57 0.47
CA ILE A 365 17.98 -5.07 1.75
C ILE A 365 17.18 -6.33 2.09
N GLU A 366 17.88 -7.41 2.34
CA GLU A 366 17.29 -8.69 2.69
C GLU A 366 17.74 -9.15 4.06
N GLY A 367 16.89 -9.96 4.72
CA GLY A 367 17.19 -10.60 5.98
C GLY A 367 16.40 -11.89 6.13
N LYS A 368 16.74 -12.68 7.14
CA LYS A 368 15.97 -13.86 7.53
C LYS A 368 15.38 -13.62 8.90
N LEU A 369 14.05 -13.60 9.02
CA LEU A 369 13.35 -13.42 10.29
C LEU A 369 13.81 -14.49 11.30
N GLU A 370 14.08 -14.09 12.53
CA GLU A 370 14.53 -14.98 13.61
C GLU A 370 13.46 -16.00 13.98
N GLU A 371 13.86 -17.22 14.31
CA GLU A 371 12.94 -18.30 14.67
C GLU A 371 12.07 -17.90 15.89
N GLY A 372 10.79 -18.27 15.86
CA GLY A 372 9.80 -17.89 16.88
C GLY A 372 9.17 -16.50 16.69
N LYS A 373 9.69 -15.69 15.76
CA LYS A 373 9.10 -14.37 15.39
C LYS A 373 8.18 -14.48 14.18
N ASN A 374 7.22 -13.59 14.10
CA ASN A 374 6.24 -13.53 13.02
C ASN A 374 6.13 -12.10 12.39
N VAL A 375 5.17 -11.90 11.51
CA VAL A 375 4.98 -10.62 10.81
C VAL A 375 4.70 -9.44 11.75
N MET A 376 4.07 -9.68 12.91
CA MET A 376 3.82 -8.60 13.88
C MET A 376 5.12 -8.11 14.51
N ASP A 377 6.05 -9.02 14.83
CA ASP A 377 7.37 -8.66 15.35
C ASP A 377 8.19 -7.90 14.30
N LEU A 378 8.06 -8.28 13.01
CA LEU A 378 8.69 -7.58 11.90
C LEU A 378 8.16 -6.15 11.74
N LEU A 379 6.84 -5.98 11.82
CA LEU A 379 6.20 -4.66 11.76
C LEU A 379 6.63 -3.79 12.95
N GLU A 380 6.60 -4.31 14.16
CA GLU A 380 7.03 -3.60 15.37
C GLU A 380 8.50 -3.14 15.28
N ALA A 381 9.37 -3.95 14.69
CA ALA A 381 10.78 -3.61 14.52
C ALA A 381 11.02 -2.54 13.45
N ALA A 382 10.27 -2.55 12.34
CA ALA A 382 10.57 -1.75 11.16
C ALA A 382 9.66 -0.53 10.97
N PHE A 383 8.43 -0.56 11.51
CA PHE A 383 7.43 0.47 11.28
C PHE A 383 7.57 1.67 12.24
N PRO A 384 7.30 2.92 11.80
CA PRO A 384 7.08 3.31 10.40
C PRO A 384 8.37 3.27 9.57
N GLY A 385 8.21 3.21 8.23
CA GLY A 385 9.32 3.07 7.30
C GLY A 385 10.38 4.17 7.44
N GLY A 386 11.65 3.81 7.23
CA GLY A 386 12.77 4.75 7.30
C GLY A 386 12.71 5.81 6.22
N SER A 387 12.28 5.44 5.01
CA SER A 387 12.25 6.33 3.85
C SER A 387 11.32 7.53 3.99
N ILE A 388 10.33 7.47 4.92
CA ILE A 388 9.31 8.51 5.12
C ILE A 388 9.38 9.20 6.49
N THR A 389 10.36 8.87 7.32
CA THR A 389 10.62 9.47 8.64
C THR A 389 11.88 10.32 8.61
N GLY A 390 12.98 9.80 9.09
CA GLY A 390 14.26 10.45 9.15
C GLY A 390 15.27 9.67 9.98
N ALA A 391 16.46 10.21 10.16
CA ALA A 391 17.53 9.57 10.90
C ALA A 391 18.19 10.56 11.89
N PRO A 392 18.36 10.17 13.18
CA PRO A 392 17.84 8.98 13.86
C PRO A 392 16.29 8.94 13.91
N LYS A 393 15.69 7.76 13.71
CA LYS A 393 14.23 7.62 13.50
C LYS A 393 13.39 8.26 14.61
N TYR A 394 13.66 7.90 15.88
CA TYR A 394 12.90 8.39 17.03
C TYR A 394 12.93 9.92 17.10
N ARG A 395 14.12 10.53 17.06
CA ARG A 395 14.29 11.98 17.13
C ARG A 395 13.66 12.71 15.94
N ALA A 396 13.78 12.15 14.75
CA ALA A 396 13.11 12.70 13.57
C ALA A 396 11.59 12.69 13.71
N MET A 397 11.01 11.64 14.30
CA MET A 397 9.56 11.56 14.54
C MET A 397 9.08 12.56 15.60
N GLU A 398 9.85 12.83 16.67
CA GLU A 398 9.54 13.90 17.62
C GLU A 398 9.50 15.26 16.95
N ILE A 399 10.52 15.58 16.13
CA ILE A 399 10.61 16.86 15.43
C ILE A 399 9.50 16.99 14.36
N ILE A 400 9.17 15.91 13.68
CA ILE A 400 8.04 15.85 12.74
C ILE A 400 6.73 16.20 13.46
N ASP A 401 6.47 15.57 14.62
CA ASP A 401 5.26 15.85 15.40
C ASP A 401 5.21 17.30 15.93
N GLU A 402 6.38 17.86 16.30
CA GLU A 402 6.48 19.26 16.73
C GLU A 402 6.18 20.26 15.60
N LEU A 403 6.58 19.95 14.36
CA LEU A 403 6.58 20.91 13.27
C LEU A 403 5.45 20.74 12.27
N GLU A 404 4.85 19.57 12.15
CA GLU A 404 3.69 19.33 11.28
C GLU A 404 2.39 19.75 11.98
N HIS A 405 1.51 20.44 11.26
CA HIS A 405 0.22 20.89 11.78
C HIS A 405 -0.85 19.80 11.59
N GLY A 406 -0.79 18.75 12.39
CA GLY A 406 -1.74 17.66 12.40
C GLY A 406 -1.11 16.29 12.24
N LYS A 407 -1.79 15.27 12.74
CA LYS A 407 -1.36 13.86 12.64
C LYS A 407 -1.36 13.39 11.19
N ARG A 408 -0.39 12.56 10.84
CA ARG A 408 -0.27 11.98 9.49
C ARG A 408 -1.36 10.96 9.16
N ASN A 409 -1.94 10.32 10.18
CA ASN A 409 -2.94 9.27 10.03
C ASN A 409 -2.45 8.15 9.09
N LEU A 410 -3.25 7.85 8.04
CA LEU A 410 -2.92 6.84 7.05
C LEU A 410 -1.68 7.20 6.21
N TYR A 411 -1.47 8.51 5.95
CA TYR A 411 -0.36 8.94 5.09
C TYR A 411 0.99 8.55 5.68
N THR A 412 1.89 8.01 4.86
CA THR A 412 3.16 7.41 5.27
C THR A 412 3.04 6.20 6.22
N GLY A 413 1.83 5.66 6.34
CA GLY A 413 1.58 4.33 6.87
C GLY A 413 1.86 3.25 5.83
N SER A 414 1.14 2.13 5.93
CA SER A 414 1.34 0.97 5.06
C SER A 414 0.02 0.27 4.75
N ILE A 415 -0.21 -0.06 3.48
CA ILE A 415 -1.34 -0.87 3.00
C ILE A 415 -0.77 -2.14 2.38
N GLY A 416 -1.42 -3.27 2.60
CA GLY A 416 -1.00 -4.52 2.00
C GLY A 416 -1.79 -5.72 2.51
N TYR A 417 -1.16 -6.86 2.47
CA TYR A 417 -1.71 -8.10 2.98
C TYR A 417 -0.72 -8.83 3.88
N LEU A 418 -1.26 -9.64 4.77
CA LEU A 418 -0.54 -10.68 5.49
C LEU A 418 -1.30 -12.00 5.36
N THR A 419 -0.56 -13.10 5.35
CA THR A 419 -1.10 -14.44 5.10
C THR A 419 -0.97 -15.32 6.33
N LEU A 420 -1.79 -16.37 6.38
CA LEU A 420 -1.72 -17.36 7.46
C LEU A 420 -0.52 -18.31 7.33
N ASP A 421 0.22 -18.30 6.20
CA ASP A 421 1.52 -18.97 6.08
C ASP A 421 2.70 -18.12 6.57
N GLY A 422 2.42 -16.94 7.12
CA GLY A 422 3.42 -16.01 7.63
C GLY A 422 4.03 -15.08 6.60
N SER A 423 3.57 -15.08 5.34
CA SER A 423 4.03 -14.14 4.32
C SER A 423 3.33 -12.78 4.44
N CYS A 424 3.93 -11.72 3.90
CA CYS A 424 3.29 -10.40 3.76
C CYS A 424 3.89 -9.60 2.60
N ASP A 425 3.13 -8.62 2.09
CA ASP A 425 3.63 -7.59 1.20
C ASP A 425 2.90 -6.27 1.49
N PHE A 426 3.64 -5.27 1.94
CA PHE A 426 3.14 -3.97 2.35
C PHE A 426 3.85 -2.85 1.60
N ASN A 427 3.10 -1.82 1.21
CA ASN A 427 3.61 -0.61 0.57
C ASN A 427 3.89 0.50 1.60
N ILE A 428 4.50 1.61 1.14
CA ILE A 428 4.47 2.90 1.82
C ILE A 428 3.28 3.70 1.28
N VAL A 429 2.43 4.23 2.17
CA VAL A 429 1.24 5.00 1.77
C VAL A 429 1.63 6.41 1.34
N ILE A 430 1.99 6.54 0.06
CA ILE A 430 2.23 7.79 -0.65
C ILE A 430 1.42 7.79 -1.95
N ARG A 431 1.20 8.94 -2.58
CA ARG A 431 0.32 9.08 -3.76
C ARG A 431 -1.06 8.47 -3.50
N THR A 432 -1.58 8.73 -2.32
CA THR A 432 -2.81 8.12 -1.80
C THR A 432 -3.76 9.21 -1.36
N ALA A 433 -5.04 9.02 -1.62
CA ALA A 433 -6.12 9.86 -1.15
C ALA A 433 -7.03 9.05 -0.21
N LEU A 434 -7.34 9.61 0.95
CA LEU A 434 -8.36 9.14 1.87
C LEU A 434 -9.63 9.95 1.63
N HIS A 435 -10.72 9.32 1.26
CA HIS A 435 -12.03 9.95 1.13
C HIS A 435 -12.85 9.73 2.39
N LYS A 436 -13.30 10.80 3.02
CA LYS A 436 -14.20 10.74 4.17
C LYS A 436 -15.05 12.01 4.24
N ASN A 437 -16.35 11.87 4.62
CA ASN A 437 -17.28 12.99 4.77
C ASN A 437 -17.35 13.92 3.53
N GLY A 438 -17.31 13.34 2.32
CA GLY A 438 -17.36 14.11 1.07
C GLY A 438 -16.10 14.90 0.73
N LYS A 439 -14.98 14.61 1.40
CA LYS A 439 -13.69 15.29 1.17
C LYS A 439 -12.59 14.25 0.95
N TYR A 440 -11.59 14.65 0.15
CA TYR A 440 -10.37 13.88 -0.01
C TYR A 440 -9.27 14.49 0.85
N HIS A 441 -8.53 13.63 1.52
CA HIS A 441 -7.36 13.98 2.31
C HIS A 441 -6.14 13.32 1.68
N GLY A 442 -5.17 14.12 1.28
CA GLY A 442 -3.90 13.68 0.74
C GLY A 442 -2.77 14.47 1.35
N SER A 443 -1.53 14.10 1.07
CA SER A 443 -0.38 14.82 1.63
C SER A 443 0.75 14.92 0.62
N ARG A 444 1.57 15.96 0.80
CA ARG A 444 2.78 16.21 0.02
C ARG A 444 3.98 16.27 0.95
N GLN A 445 5.08 15.66 0.53
CA GLN A 445 6.31 15.57 1.32
C GLN A 445 7.44 16.43 0.77
N THR A 446 8.33 16.85 1.66
CA THR A 446 9.57 17.56 1.36
C THR A 446 10.70 16.93 2.17
N TYR A 447 11.74 16.47 1.50
CA TYR A 447 12.95 15.94 2.13
C TYR A 447 13.93 17.06 2.46
N LEU A 448 14.38 17.07 3.70
CA LEU A 448 15.31 18.04 4.25
C LEU A 448 16.52 17.31 4.81
N LYS A 449 17.71 17.77 4.43
CA LYS A 449 18.99 17.23 4.90
C LYS A 449 20.02 18.33 5.06
N LYS A 450 21.12 18.00 5.73
CA LYS A 450 22.29 18.90 5.84
C LYS A 450 22.79 19.28 4.44
N PRO A 451 23.06 20.58 4.19
CA PRO A 451 23.63 21.08 2.94
C PRO A 451 24.95 20.43 2.57
#